data_d5fd86a17a3dcd1231132faa6da0b1f5
#
_entry.id   d5fd86a17a3dcd1231132faa6da0b1f5
#
_cell.length_a   1.000
_cell.length_b   1.000
_cell.length_c   1.000
_cell.angle_alpha   90.00
_cell.angle_beta   90.00
_cell.angle_gamma   90.00
#
_symmetry.space_group_name_H-M   'P 1'
#
loop_
_entity.id
_entity.type
_entity.pdbx_description
1 polymer ?
#
loop_
_entity_poly.entity_id
_entity_poly.type
_entity_poly.pdbx_seq_one_letter_code
_entity_poly.pdbx_strand_id
1 'polypeptide(L)'
;MAAMDDRLRERQERRVAFLRELYDTVDSSVTTFTGGFDVGERVGADRTEALRIIEYWAEKEMIKVDDYSSGMVRLTAAGVDAVETG
;
A
#
# COMPACT_ATOMS: atom_id res chain seq x y z
N MET A 1 -8.93 -7.06 24.62
CA MET A 1 -9.59 -5.76 24.61
C MET A 1 -10.10 -5.49 23.21
N ALA A 2 -11.42 -5.40 23.08
CA ALA A 2 -12.06 -5.27 21.77
C ALA A 2 -11.58 -4.04 21.00
N ALA A 3 -11.45 -2.88 21.66
CA ALA A 3 -11.05 -1.64 20.98
C ALA A 3 -9.63 -1.73 20.43
N MET A 4 -8.70 -2.36 21.14
CA MET A 4 -7.33 -2.54 20.68
C MET A 4 -7.28 -3.48 19.48
N ASP A 5 -8.01 -4.59 19.56
CA ASP A 5 -8.08 -5.57 18.48
C ASP A 5 -8.70 -4.96 17.22
N ASP A 6 -9.71 -4.10 17.39
CA ASP A 6 -10.35 -3.40 16.27
C ASP A 6 -9.38 -2.46 15.57
N ARG A 7 -8.56 -1.73 16.32
CA ARG A 7 -7.56 -0.84 15.73
C ARG A 7 -6.52 -1.61 14.94
N LEU A 8 -6.04 -2.72 15.48
CA LEU A 8 -5.06 -3.56 14.78
C LEU A 8 -5.65 -4.13 13.50
N ARG A 9 -6.90 -4.59 13.57
CA ARG A 9 -7.59 -5.11 12.40
C ARG A 9 -7.76 -4.06 11.33
N GLU A 10 -8.16 -2.85 11.71
CA GLU A 10 -8.33 -1.75 10.77
C GLU A 10 -7.04 -1.37 10.08
N ARG A 11 -5.91 -1.37 10.82
CA ARG A 11 -4.60 -1.11 10.23
C ARG A 11 -4.23 -2.18 9.22
N GLN A 12 -4.45 -3.44 9.57
CA GLN A 12 -4.16 -4.56 8.67
C GLN A 12 -5.03 -4.49 7.41
N GLU A 13 -6.31 -4.18 7.58
CA GLU A 13 -7.23 -4.05 6.46
C GLU A 13 -6.82 -2.90 5.54
N ARG A 14 -6.40 -1.76 6.10
CA ARG A 14 -5.95 -0.63 5.29
C ARG A 14 -4.67 -0.94 4.54
N ARG A 15 -3.74 -1.71 5.14
CA ARG A 15 -2.53 -2.14 4.42
C ARG A 15 -2.89 -2.98 3.20
N VAL A 16 -3.77 -3.96 3.39
CA VAL A 16 -4.20 -4.83 2.29
C VAL A 16 -4.97 -4.02 1.24
N ALA A 17 -5.87 -3.15 1.69
CA ALA A 17 -6.64 -2.29 0.81
C ALA A 17 -5.73 -1.37 -0.01
N PHE A 18 -4.66 -0.85 0.61
CA PHE A 18 -3.67 -0.02 -0.09
C PHE A 18 -3.03 -0.77 -1.25
N LEU A 19 -2.57 -1.99 -1.00
CA LEU A 19 -1.91 -2.78 -2.04
C LEU A 19 -2.86 -3.09 -3.19
N ARG A 20 -4.11 -3.42 -2.87
CA ARG A 20 -5.16 -3.67 -3.88
C ARG A 20 -5.49 -2.41 -4.67
N GLU A 21 -5.61 -1.28 -3.99
CA GLU A 21 -5.91 -0.01 -4.66
C GLU A 21 -4.76 0.38 -5.59
N LEU A 22 -3.52 0.16 -5.15
CA LEU A 22 -2.35 0.40 -5.99
C LEU A 22 -2.38 -0.49 -7.23
N TYR A 23 -2.67 -1.77 -7.05
CA TYR A 23 -2.79 -2.73 -8.13
C TYR A 23 -3.83 -2.27 -9.17
N ASP A 24 -5.00 -1.85 -8.69
CA ASP A 24 -6.07 -1.38 -9.57
C ASP A 24 -5.68 -0.08 -10.27
N THR A 25 -5.05 0.84 -9.55
CA THR A 25 -4.66 2.15 -10.10
C THR A 25 -3.67 2.00 -11.26
N VAL A 26 -2.72 1.07 -11.15
CA VAL A 26 -1.70 0.88 -12.18
C VAL A 26 -2.04 -0.27 -13.13
N ASP A 27 -3.21 -0.86 -13.00
CA ASP A 27 -3.70 -1.96 -13.83
C ASP A 27 -2.68 -3.11 -13.89
N SER A 28 -2.25 -3.56 -12.73
CA SER A 28 -1.28 -4.64 -12.51
C SER A 28 0.13 -4.39 -13.10
N SER A 29 0.41 -3.17 -13.53
CA SER A 29 1.72 -2.83 -14.11
C SER A 29 2.80 -2.79 -13.02
N VAL A 30 3.95 -3.36 -13.32
CA VAL A 30 5.12 -3.30 -12.43
C VAL A 30 6.09 -2.18 -12.80
N THR A 31 5.75 -1.39 -13.82
CA THR A 31 6.61 -0.29 -14.30
C THR A 31 5.97 1.08 -14.17
N THR A 32 4.71 1.15 -13.76
CA THR A 32 3.98 2.41 -13.65
C THR A 32 4.12 2.96 -12.24
N PHE A 33 4.73 4.14 -12.10
CA PHE A 33 4.80 4.84 -10.82
C PHE A 33 3.50 5.59 -10.55
N THR A 34 3.11 5.66 -9.28
CA THR A 34 1.94 6.42 -8.87
C THR A 34 2.17 6.99 -7.48
N GLY A 35 1.39 8.00 -7.12
CA GLY A 35 1.49 8.65 -5.81
C GLY A 35 0.90 7.77 -4.71
N GLY A 36 1.76 7.25 -3.83
CA GLY A 36 1.31 6.40 -2.73
C GLY A 36 0.46 7.12 -1.71
N PHE A 37 0.67 8.44 -1.54
CA PHE A 37 -0.19 9.21 -0.62
C PHE A 37 -1.61 9.35 -1.15
N ASP A 38 -1.78 9.47 -2.47
CA ASP A 38 -3.10 9.49 -3.08
C ASP A 38 -3.80 8.15 -2.93
N VAL A 39 -3.07 7.06 -3.13
CA VAL A 39 -3.60 5.71 -2.93
C VAL A 39 -4.03 5.53 -1.47
N GLY A 40 -3.18 5.98 -0.54
CA GLY A 40 -3.49 5.93 0.89
C GLY A 40 -4.77 6.68 1.23
N GLU A 41 -4.94 7.87 0.69
CA GLU A 41 -6.13 8.68 0.93
C GLU A 41 -7.40 7.95 0.49
N ARG A 42 -7.37 7.27 -0.65
CA ARG A 42 -8.54 6.52 -1.15
C ARG A 42 -8.93 5.37 -0.23
N VAL A 43 -8.01 4.84 0.55
CA VAL A 43 -8.31 3.73 1.47
C VAL A 43 -8.46 4.22 2.93
N GLY A 44 -8.51 5.52 3.13
CA GLY A 44 -8.75 6.10 4.45
C GLY A 44 -7.53 6.31 5.32
N ALA A 45 -6.33 6.27 4.75
CA ALA A 45 -5.09 6.50 5.47
C ALA A 45 -4.66 7.95 5.32
N ASP A 46 -4.35 8.62 6.44
CA ASP A 46 -3.74 9.94 6.38
C ASP A 46 -2.28 9.80 5.91
N ARG A 47 -1.61 10.94 5.73
CA ARG A 47 -0.25 10.95 5.19
C ARG A 47 0.72 10.14 6.06
N THR A 48 0.61 10.26 7.38
CA THR A 48 1.48 9.52 8.31
C THR A 48 1.26 8.02 8.20
N GLU A 49 0.01 7.60 8.19
CA GLU A 49 -0.32 6.18 8.05
C GLU A 49 0.06 5.67 6.66
N ALA A 50 -0.18 6.46 5.62
CA ALA A 50 0.19 6.07 4.26
C ALA A 50 1.70 5.83 4.15
N LEU A 51 2.52 6.69 4.77
CA LEU A 51 3.96 6.49 4.77
C LEU A 51 4.35 5.18 5.45
N ARG A 52 3.71 4.87 6.58
CA ARG A 52 3.98 3.61 7.28
C ARG A 52 3.58 2.39 6.45
N ILE A 53 2.47 2.49 5.73
CA ILE A 53 2.03 1.42 4.83
C ILE A 53 3.04 1.24 3.69
N ILE A 54 3.50 2.34 3.11
CA ILE A 54 4.51 2.32 2.06
C ILE A 54 5.78 1.64 2.56
N GLU A 55 6.27 2.04 3.74
CA GLU A 55 7.46 1.44 4.34
C GLU A 55 7.27 -0.06 4.56
N TYR A 56 6.10 -0.46 5.05
CA TYR A 56 5.79 -1.86 5.32
C TYR A 56 5.85 -2.70 4.04
N TRP A 57 5.17 -2.25 2.98
CA TRP A 57 5.16 -3.01 1.74
C TRP A 57 6.50 -2.97 1.01
N ALA A 58 7.26 -1.88 1.15
CA ALA A 58 8.61 -1.79 0.60
C ALA A 58 9.54 -2.81 1.29
N GLU A 59 9.43 -2.94 2.60
CA GLU A 59 10.20 -3.92 3.37
C GLU A 59 9.85 -5.35 2.97
N LYS A 60 8.59 -5.60 2.64
CA LYS A 60 8.14 -6.89 2.13
C LYS A 60 8.46 -7.09 0.65
N GLU A 61 9.03 -6.09 0.01
CA GLU A 61 9.38 -6.10 -1.42
C GLU A 61 8.16 -6.24 -2.35
N MET A 62 6.98 -5.88 -1.86
CA MET A 62 5.75 -5.87 -2.66
C MET A 62 5.64 -4.62 -3.51
N ILE A 63 6.32 -3.56 -3.11
CA ILE A 63 6.41 -2.30 -3.85
C ILE A 63 7.84 -1.82 -3.85
N LYS A 64 8.17 -0.94 -4.79
CA LYS A 64 9.41 -0.17 -4.77
C LYS A 64 9.08 1.31 -4.64
N VAL A 65 9.87 2.01 -3.84
CA VAL A 65 9.69 3.43 -3.62
C VAL A 65 10.72 4.18 -4.45
N ASP A 66 10.24 5.06 -5.32
CA ASP A 66 11.11 5.92 -6.11
C ASP A 66 11.59 7.11 -5.27
N ASP A 67 10.67 7.69 -4.50
CA ASP A 67 10.97 8.86 -3.66
C ASP A 67 10.04 8.86 -2.46
N TYR A 68 10.61 8.74 -1.25
CA TYR A 68 9.82 8.75 -0.02
C TYR A 68 9.17 10.11 0.27
N SER A 69 9.81 11.20 -0.15
CA SER A 69 9.27 12.53 0.14
C SER A 69 7.99 12.81 -0.65
N SER A 70 7.90 12.33 -1.87
CA SER A 70 6.72 12.48 -2.71
C SER A 70 5.79 11.27 -2.63
N GLY A 71 6.27 10.16 -2.05
CA GLY A 71 5.50 8.93 -1.95
C GLY A 71 5.33 8.18 -3.25
N MET A 72 6.17 8.46 -4.25
CA MET A 72 6.07 7.77 -5.55
C MET A 72 6.49 6.32 -5.43
N VAL A 73 5.60 5.42 -5.84
CA VAL A 73 5.79 3.98 -5.67
C VAL A 73 5.36 3.24 -6.94
N ARG A 74 5.86 2.01 -7.08
CA ARG A 74 5.37 1.08 -8.10
C ARG A 74 5.29 -0.33 -7.50
N LEU A 75 4.44 -1.16 -8.10
CA LEU A 75 4.35 -2.57 -7.71
C LEU A 75 5.58 -3.34 -8.15
N THR A 76 5.90 -4.41 -7.42
CA THR A 76 6.80 -5.45 -7.88
C THR A 76 5.99 -6.65 -8.36
N ALA A 77 6.65 -7.60 -9.01
CA ALA A 77 5.99 -8.85 -9.39
C ALA A 77 5.44 -9.57 -8.15
N ALA A 78 6.19 -9.54 -7.04
CA ALA A 78 5.72 -10.13 -5.79
C ALA A 78 4.45 -9.44 -5.29
N GLY A 79 4.36 -8.11 -5.46
CA GLY A 79 3.16 -7.37 -5.09
C GLY A 79 1.95 -7.75 -5.94
N VAL A 80 2.15 -7.90 -7.24
CA VAL A 80 1.10 -8.38 -8.14
C VAL A 80 0.61 -9.75 -7.71
N ASP A 81 1.54 -10.67 -7.48
CA ASP A 81 1.20 -12.03 -7.06
C ASP A 81 0.42 -12.04 -5.75
N ALA A 82 0.83 -11.21 -4.79
CA ALA A 82 0.18 -11.14 -3.49
C ALA A 82 -1.28 -10.70 -3.63
N VAL A 83 -1.56 -9.73 -4.50
CA VAL A 83 -2.94 -9.27 -4.73
C VAL A 83 -3.75 -10.35 -5.44
N GLU A 84 -3.16 -10.99 -6.44
CA GLU A 84 -3.88 -11.97 -7.26
C GLU A 84 -4.16 -13.28 -6.53
N THR A 85 -3.31 -13.66 -5.57
CA THR A 85 -3.51 -14.89 -4.80
C THR A 85 -4.26 -14.66 -3.48
N GLY A 86 -4.26 -13.45 -3.01
CA GLY A 86 -4.88 -13.07 -1.75
C GLY A 86 -6.26 -12.59 -1.91
#